data_a3238753dab71af27e6a1c53f9f68cbc
#
_entry.id   a3238753dab71af27e6a1c53f9f68cbc
#
_cell.length_a   1.000
_cell.length_b   1.000
_cell.length_c   1.000
_cell.angle_alpha   90.00
_cell.angle_beta   90.00
_cell.angle_gamma   90.00
#
_symmetry.space_group_name_H-M   'P 1'
#
loop_
_entity.id
_entity.type
_entity.pdbx_description
1 polymer ?
#
loop_
_entity_poly.entity_id
_entity_poly.type
_entity_poly.pdbx_seq_one_letter_code
_entity_poly.pdbx_strand_id
1 'polypeptide(L)'
;MTLSDLIRAHLRRWPIVLIGMIAALAMAFLATRVDPVYHARTEMVFLAPTSLKHPNELVTGSESIIITAGIVAKRLNGADAGPQFNSQIVIPVGAPDLGQDTWIRLLDNGNQWVSNFDDQILLIDAIGATPEEAELRVVDAATRVSTELRALQEAQKVDPVNYISTRMSPAEPRVAEITPSRVRAAGMAL
;
A
#
# COMPACT_ATOMS: atom_id res chain seq x y z
N MET A 1 14.15 -44.54 -26.83
CA MET A 1 13.23 -43.60 -27.47
C MET A 1 14.06 -42.62 -28.24
N THR A 2 13.89 -42.59 -29.54
CA THR A 2 14.61 -41.65 -30.42
C THR A 2 13.78 -40.38 -30.63
N LEU A 3 14.43 -39.28 -30.98
CA LEU A 3 13.75 -38.03 -31.28
C LEU A 3 12.67 -38.19 -32.37
N SER A 4 12.91 -39.09 -33.34
CA SER A 4 11.96 -39.43 -34.39
C SER A 4 10.69 -40.13 -33.85
N ASP A 5 10.82 -40.95 -32.80
CA ASP A 5 9.65 -41.60 -32.17
C ASP A 5 8.77 -40.60 -31.44
N LEU A 6 9.38 -39.61 -30.82
CA LEU A 6 8.68 -38.52 -30.12
C LEU A 6 7.90 -37.63 -31.11
N ILE A 7 8.54 -37.25 -32.22
CA ILE A 7 7.92 -36.44 -33.28
C ILE A 7 6.75 -37.20 -33.91
N ARG A 8 6.93 -38.49 -34.18
CA ARG A 8 5.85 -39.35 -34.79
C ARG A 8 4.67 -39.52 -33.83
N ALA A 9 4.92 -39.62 -32.52
CA ALA A 9 3.87 -39.66 -31.51
C ALA A 9 3.06 -38.37 -31.44
N HIS A 10 3.74 -37.21 -31.52
CA HIS A 10 3.07 -35.90 -31.57
C HIS A 10 2.26 -35.69 -32.84
N LEU A 11 2.80 -36.07 -33.99
CA LEU A 11 2.07 -35.99 -35.27
C LEU A 11 0.84 -36.91 -35.30
N ARG A 12 0.85 -38.03 -34.62
CA ARG A 12 -0.32 -38.95 -34.52
C ARG A 12 -1.42 -38.37 -33.59
N ARG A 13 -1.03 -37.52 -32.59
CA ARG A 13 -1.93 -36.93 -31.61
C ARG A 13 -2.10 -35.43 -31.81
N TRP A 14 -1.86 -34.92 -33.05
CA TRP A 14 -1.91 -33.50 -33.36
C TRP A 14 -3.22 -32.80 -32.94
N PRO A 15 -4.42 -33.44 -32.95
CA PRO A 15 -5.62 -32.75 -32.50
C PRO A 15 -5.59 -32.41 -31.01
N ILE A 16 -5.00 -33.30 -30.18
CA ILE A 16 -4.87 -33.06 -28.73
C ILE A 16 -3.88 -31.91 -28.47
N VAL A 17 -2.76 -31.90 -29.22
CA VAL A 17 -1.77 -30.85 -29.15
C VAL A 17 -2.36 -29.50 -29.56
N LEU A 18 -3.15 -29.51 -30.64
CA LEU A 18 -3.84 -28.30 -31.15
C LEU A 18 -4.86 -27.76 -30.14
N ILE A 19 -5.67 -28.62 -29.51
CA ILE A 19 -6.64 -28.24 -28.48
C ILE A 19 -5.88 -27.65 -27.26
N GLY A 20 -4.82 -28.28 -26.83
CA GLY A 20 -3.97 -27.77 -25.72
C GLY A 20 -3.38 -26.40 -26.03
N MET A 21 -2.88 -26.22 -27.26
CA MET A 21 -2.33 -24.94 -27.70
C MET A 21 -3.41 -23.84 -27.77
N ILE A 22 -4.60 -24.15 -28.29
CA ILE A 22 -5.73 -23.21 -28.33
C ILE A 22 -6.16 -22.84 -26.89
N ALA A 23 -6.23 -23.82 -25.98
CA ALA A 23 -6.58 -23.56 -24.59
C ALA A 23 -5.52 -22.69 -23.90
N ALA A 24 -4.22 -22.94 -24.11
CA ALA A 24 -3.15 -22.12 -23.58
C ALA A 24 -3.20 -20.68 -24.13
N LEU A 25 -3.41 -20.51 -25.43
CA LEU A 25 -3.56 -19.19 -26.05
C LEU A 25 -4.81 -18.45 -25.53
N ALA A 26 -5.92 -19.15 -25.32
CA ALA A 26 -7.12 -18.56 -24.75
C ALA A 26 -6.89 -18.12 -23.30
N MET A 27 -6.22 -18.93 -22.48
CA MET A 27 -5.88 -18.54 -21.12
C MET A 27 -4.88 -17.37 -21.09
N ALA A 28 -3.85 -17.39 -21.94
CA ALA A 28 -2.92 -16.27 -22.09
C ALA A 28 -3.64 -14.98 -22.49
N PHE A 29 -4.58 -15.05 -23.42
CA PHE A 29 -5.40 -13.92 -23.83
C PHE A 29 -6.30 -13.40 -22.68
N LEU A 30 -6.96 -14.29 -21.94
CA LEU A 30 -7.76 -13.90 -20.77
C LEU A 30 -6.89 -13.27 -19.68
N ALA A 31 -5.70 -13.80 -19.41
CA ALA A 31 -4.76 -13.27 -18.44
C ALA A 31 -4.26 -11.85 -18.80
N THR A 32 -4.32 -11.44 -20.07
CA THR A 32 -3.98 -10.07 -20.49
C THR A 32 -5.10 -9.05 -20.30
N ARG A 33 -6.32 -9.52 -19.96
CA ARG A 33 -7.50 -8.67 -19.75
C ARG A 33 -7.71 -8.33 -18.26
N VAL A 34 -6.64 -7.96 -17.58
CA VAL A 34 -6.73 -7.47 -16.21
C VAL A 34 -6.86 -5.96 -16.27
N ASP A 35 -7.88 -5.41 -15.61
CA ASP A 35 -8.07 -3.98 -15.53
C ASP A 35 -6.93 -3.31 -14.74
N PRO A 36 -6.56 -2.08 -15.08
CA PRO A 36 -5.59 -1.30 -14.30
C PRO A 36 -6.16 -1.03 -12.90
N VAL A 37 -5.25 -0.90 -11.94
CA VAL A 37 -5.57 -0.52 -10.57
C VAL A 37 -4.89 0.81 -10.28
N TYR A 38 -5.55 1.67 -9.53
CA TYR A 38 -5.02 2.97 -9.16
C TYR A 38 -4.51 2.93 -7.73
N HIS A 39 -3.29 3.35 -7.54
CA HIS A 39 -2.64 3.47 -6.24
C HIS A 39 -2.50 4.94 -5.87
N ALA A 40 -3.08 5.31 -4.73
CA ALA A 40 -2.95 6.64 -4.17
C ALA A 40 -2.05 6.59 -2.92
N ARG A 41 -1.22 7.63 -2.74
CA ARG A 41 -0.33 7.77 -1.58
C ARG A 41 -0.30 9.20 -1.10
N THR A 42 -0.30 9.36 0.22
CA THR A 42 0.03 10.61 0.91
C THR A 42 0.79 10.33 2.21
N GLU A 43 1.41 11.36 2.73
CA GLU A 43 2.06 11.36 4.03
C GLU A 43 1.23 12.19 5.00
N MET A 44 1.04 11.67 6.21
CA MET A 44 0.42 12.39 7.30
C MET A 44 1.49 12.78 8.32
N VAL A 45 1.86 14.04 8.30
CA VAL A 45 2.88 14.61 9.20
C VAL A 45 2.24 14.96 10.53
N PHE A 46 2.82 14.49 11.63
CA PHE A 46 2.41 14.83 12.99
C PHE A 46 3.19 16.07 13.43
N LEU A 47 2.48 17.08 13.88
CA LEU A 47 3.02 18.38 14.21
C LEU A 47 2.97 18.61 15.73
N ALA A 48 4.08 19.04 16.31
CA ALA A 48 4.14 19.37 17.72
C ALA A 48 3.24 20.56 18.06
N PRO A 49 2.70 20.63 19.28
CA PRO A 49 1.95 21.82 19.71
C PRO A 49 2.85 23.06 19.70
N THR A 50 2.34 24.16 19.16
CA THR A 50 3.05 25.41 19.16
C THR A 50 2.91 26.15 20.50
N SER A 51 4.00 26.73 20.98
CA SER A 51 3.99 27.57 22.17
C SER A 51 4.85 28.81 21.95
N LEU A 52 4.76 29.78 22.85
CA LEU A 52 5.62 30.97 22.80
C LEU A 52 7.11 30.63 22.84
N LYS A 53 7.47 29.52 23.49
CA LYS A 53 8.85 29.03 23.58
C LYS A 53 9.27 28.21 22.35
N HIS A 54 8.31 27.54 21.72
CA HIS A 54 8.51 26.70 20.55
C HIS A 54 7.50 27.09 19.46
N PRO A 55 7.74 28.19 18.74
CA PRO A 55 6.77 28.72 17.77
C PRO A 55 6.74 27.92 16.46
N ASN A 56 7.69 27.02 16.23
CA ASN A 56 7.78 26.26 15.00
C ASN A 56 7.46 24.78 15.26
N GLU A 57 6.28 24.37 14.82
CA GLU A 57 5.78 23.00 14.93
C GLU A 57 6.55 21.97 14.07
N LEU A 58 7.35 22.43 13.10
CA LEU A 58 8.08 21.55 12.18
C LEU A 58 9.48 21.14 12.69
N VAL A 59 9.97 21.77 13.78
CA VAL A 59 11.36 21.59 14.24
C VAL A 59 11.53 20.40 15.17
N THR A 60 10.46 19.82 15.68
CA THR A 60 10.59 18.77 16.70
C THR A 60 10.22 17.39 16.18
N GLY A 61 11.20 16.68 15.61
CA GLY A 61 11.16 15.23 15.62
C GLY A 61 11.36 14.74 17.07
N SER A 62 10.29 14.57 17.84
CA SER A 62 10.40 14.01 19.17
C SER A 62 9.99 12.54 19.16
N GLU A 63 10.73 11.71 19.87
CA GLU A 63 10.41 10.28 20.03
C GLU A 63 8.96 10.07 20.51
N SER A 64 8.45 10.94 21.38
CA SER A 64 7.07 10.84 21.87
C SER A 64 6.02 11.07 20.77
N ILE A 65 6.28 11.94 19.79
CA ILE A 65 5.38 12.17 18.66
C ILE A 65 5.41 10.97 17.71
N ILE A 66 6.58 10.42 17.45
CA ILE A 66 6.77 9.21 16.63
C ILE A 66 6.02 8.01 17.25
N ILE A 67 6.18 7.81 18.57
CA ILE A 67 5.45 6.78 19.31
C ILE A 67 3.94 7.00 19.21
N THR A 68 3.47 8.23 19.37
CA THR A 68 2.04 8.58 19.24
C THR A 68 1.51 8.25 17.86
N ALA A 69 2.26 8.61 16.80
CA ALA A 69 1.90 8.26 15.42
C ALA A 69 1.80 6.73 15.24
N GLY A 70 2.75 5.98 15.78
CA GLY A 70 2.74 4.52 15.75
C GLY A 70 1.54 3.92 16.50
N ILE A 71 1.16 4.49 17.65
CA ILE A 71 -0.04 4.05 18.40
C ILE A 71 -1.30 4.28 17.58
N VAL A 72 -1.45 5.46 16.94
CA VAL A 72 -2.60 5.79 16.08
C VAL A 72 -2.68 4.80 14.92
N ALA A 73 -1.57 4.55 14.22
CA ALA A 73 -1.54 3.58 13.13
C ALA A 73 -1.97 2.18 13.59
N LYS A 74 -1.46 1.71 14.74
CA LYS A 74 -1.79 0.40 15.29
C LYS A 74 -3.26 0.29 15.69
N ARG A 75 -3.84 1.34 16.24
CA ARG A 75 -5.26 1.36 16.62
C ARG A 75 -6.18 1.31 15.40
N LEU A 76 -5.81 2.00 14.31
CA LEU A 76 -6.58 2.03 13.07
C LEU A 76 -6.48 0.73 12.28
N ASN A 77 -5.30 0.10 12.24
CA ASN A 77 -5.11 -1.17 11.54
C ASN A 77 -5.65 -2.38 12.32
N GLY A 78 -5.86 -2.25 13.64
CA GLY A 78 -6.27 -3.34 14.50
C GLY A 78 -5.13 -4.27 14.91
N ALA A 79 -5.48 -5.27 15.75
CA ALA A 79 -4.50 -6.23 16.30
C ALA A 79 -3.98 -7.20 15.24
N ASP A 80 -4.80 -7.49 14.24
CA ASP A 80 -4.51 -8.41 13.13
C ASP A 80 -4.01 -7.69 11.88
N ALA A 81 -3.40 -6.52 12.05
CA ALA A 81 -2.80 -5.79 10.95
C ALA A 81 -1.85 -6.71 10.16
N GLY A 82 -2.11 -6.83 8.87
CA GLY A 82 -1.30 -7.63 7.96
C GLY A 82 0.18 -7.21 7.97
N PRO A 83 1.04 -7.88 7.20
CA PRO A 83 2.48 -7.67 7.25
C PRO A 83 2.82 -6.19 7.00
N GLN A 84 3.63 -5.62 7.89
CA GLN A 84 4.13 -4.27 7.72
C GLN A 84 5.28 -4.31 6.72
N PHE A 85 5.14 -3.54 5.64
CA PHE A 85 6.18 -3.39 4.63
C PHE A 85 7.04 -2.18 4.97
N ASN A 86 8.34 -2.28 4.68
CA ASN A 86 9.22 -1.13 4.66
C ASN A 86 8.62 -0.04 3.74
N SER A 87 8.77 1.23 4.11
CA SER A 87 8.23 2.36 3.35
C SER A 87 8.74 2.47 1.91
N GLN A 88 9.89 1.88 1.62
CA GLN A 88 10.44 1.82 0.26
C GLN A 88 9.78 0.73 -0.62
N ILE A 89 9.05 -0.21 -0.01
CA ILE A 89 8.36 -1.24 -0.77
C ILE A 89 7.05 -0.66 -1.30
N VAL A 90 6.89 -0.66 -2.61
CA VAL A 90 5.60 -0.45 -3.24
C VAL A 90 4.71 -1.61 -2.85
N ILE A 91 3.53 -1.32 -2.30
CA ILE A 91 2.56 -2.34 -1.92
C ILE A 91 2.31 -3.22 -3.15
N PRO A 92 2.42 -4.57 -3.02
CA PRO A 92 2.19 -5.46 -4.14
C PRO A 92 0.70 -5.41 -4.51
N VAL A 93 0.35 -4.55 -5.46
CA VAL A 93 -0.99 -4.42 -5.99
C VAL A 93 -1.35 -5.71 -6.71
N GLY A 94 -2.46 -6.33 -6.31
CA GLY A 94 -2.91 -7.60 -6.89
C GLY A 94 -2.43 -8.85 -6.16
N ALA A 95 -1.79 -8.74 -4.99
CA ALA A 95 -1.62 -9.88 -4.10
C ALA A 95 -3.02 -10.30 -3.58
N PRO A 96 -3.49 -11.51 -3.90
CA PRO A 96 -4.91 -11.88 -3.72
C PRO A 96 -5.37 -11.96 -2.27
N ASP A 97 -4.47 -11.94 -1.29
CA ASP A 97 -4.78 -12.23 0.10
C ASP A 97 -4.67 -11.03 1.05
N LEU A 98 -4.46 -9.82 0.56
CA LEU A 98 -4.27 -8.70 1.49
C LEU A 98 -5.59 -8.20 2.09
N GLY A 99 -6.75 -8.50 1.49
CA GLY A 99 -8.07 -8.17 2.03
C GLY A 99 -8.27 -6.71 2.46
N GLN A 100 -7.26 -5.89 2.26
CA GLN A 100 -7.20 -4.49 2.65
C GLN A 100 -6.95 -3.64 1.41
N ASP A 101 -7.72 -2.57 1.30
CA ASP A 101 -7.59 -1.59 0.22
C ASP A 101 -6.85 -0.33 0.69
N THR A 102 -6.53 -0.25 1.97
CA THR A 102 -5.89 0.92 2.59
C THR A 102 -4.90 0.47 3.67
N TRP A 103 -3.72 1.08 3.67
CA TRP A 103 -2.64 0.80 4.63
C TRP A 103 -2.18 2.10 5.28
N ILE A 104 -2.11 2.08 6.61
CA ILE A 104 -1.61 3.20 7.43
C ILE A 104 -0.42 2.66 8.20
N ARG A 105 0.76 3.21 7.97
CA ARG A 105 2.00 2.70 8.57
C ARG A 105 2.96 3.82 8.90
N LEU A 106 3.74 3.63 9.97
CA LEU A 106 4.80 4.55 10.32
C LEU A 106 5.89 4.51 9.25
N LEU A 107 6.46 5.67 8.91
CA LEU A 107 7.55 5.76 7.94
C LEU A 107 8.78 5.05 8.51
N ASP A 108 9.24 4.03 7.79
CA ASP A 108 10.42 3.26 8.15
C ASP A 108 11.57 3.63 7.19
N ASN A 109 12.55 4.37 7.70
CA ASN A 109 13.76 4.77 6.97
C ASN A 109 14.87 3.73 7.10
N GLY A 110 14.59 2.59 7.69
CA GLY A 110 15.52 1.48 7.83
C GLY A 110 15.80 0.75 6.53
N ASN A 111 16.46 -0.37 6.67
CA ASN A 111 16.78 -1.26 5.56
C ASN A 111 16.14 -2.64 5.79
N GLN A 112 16.41 -3.58 4.89
CA GLN A 112 15.86 -4.95 4.98
C GLN A 112 16.23 -5.72 6.27
N TRP A 113 17.17 -5.23 7.06
CA TRP A 113 17.67 -5.90 8.26
C TRP A 113 17.28 -5.20 9.55
N VAL A 114 17.11 -3.86 9.50
CA VAL A 114 16.84 -3.03 10.68
C VAL A 114 15.84 -1.96 10.31
N SER A 115 14.71 -1.94 11.02
CA SER A 115 13.74 -0.84 10.93
C SER A 115 14.26 0.39 11.67
N ASN A 116 14.06 1.57 11.10
CA ASN A 116 14.42 2.85 11.68
C ASN A 116 13.24 3.82 11.57
N PHE A 117 12.65 4.18 12.70
CA PHE A 117 11.51 5.09 12.80
C PHE A 117 11.98 6.40 13.44
N ASP A 118 12.52 7.28 12.65
CA ASP A 118 13.07 8.57 13.06
C ASP A 118 12.21 9.78 12.61
N ASP A 119 11.19 9.54 11.81
CA ASP A 119 10.27 10.55 11.31
C ASP A 119 8.87 10.42 11.92
N GLN A 120 8.29 11.56 12.24
CA GLN A 120 6.90 11.69 12.74
C GLN A 120 5.86 11.66 11.62
N ILE A 121 5.98 10.69 10.71
CA ILE A 121 5.19 10.59 9.50
C ILE A 121 4.48 9.24 9.42
N LEU A 122 3.17 9.26 9.15
CA LEU A 122 2.45 8.07 8.72
C LEU A 122 2.31 8.09 7.20
N LEU A 123 2.71 7.00 6.56
CA LEU A 123 2.37 6.73 5.17
C LEU A 123 0.96 6.18 5.09
N ILE A 124 0.16 6.75 4.21
CA ILE A 124 -1.17 6.27 3.87
C ILE A 124 -1.16 5.88 2.40
N ASP A 125 -1.37 4.61 2.15
CA ASP A 125 -1.49 4.01 0.84
C ASP A 125 -2.89 3.46 0.65
N ALA A 126 -3.48 3.67 -0.51
CA ALA A 126 -4.75 3.03 -0.87
C ALA A 126 -4.75 2.59 -2.33
N ILE A 127 -5.57 1.59 -2.64
CA ILE A 127 -5.83 1.14 -4.00
C ILE A 127 -7.32 1.28 -4.31
N GLY A 128 -7.64 1.56 -5.58
CA GLY A 128 -9.01 1.69 -6.05
C GLY A 128 -9.12 1.22 -7.50
N ALA A 129 -10.34 0.94 -7.95
CA ALA A 129 -10.61 0.62 -9.33
C ALA A 129 -10.59 1.86 -10.25
N THR A 130 -10.75 3.05 -9.67
CA THR A 130 -10.63 4.34 -10.34
C THR A 130 -9.70 5.28 -9.59
N PRO A 131 -9.14 6.31 -10.26
CA PRO A 131 -8.32 7.34 -9.59
C PRO A 131 -9.04 7.99 -8.42
N GLU A 132 -10.30 8.36 -8.64
CA GLU A 132 -11.15 9.04 -7.66
C GLU A 132 -11.42 8.15 -6.45
N GLU A 133 -11.62 6.86 -6.65
CA GLU A 133 -11.82 5.90 -5.56
C GLU A 133 -10.56 5.76 -4.71
N ALA A 134 -9.39 5.63 -5.34
CA ALA A 134 -8.12 5.54 -4.63
C ALA A 134 -7.84 6.82 -3.82
N GLU A 135 -8.11 8.00 -4.40
CA GLU A 135 -7.96 9.29 -3.73
C GLU A 135 -8.92 9.42 -2.52
N LEU A 136 -10.21 9.11 -2.70
CA LEU A 136 -11.19 9.16 -1.63
C LEU A 136 -10.82 8.26 -0.45
N ARG A 137 -10.30 7.06 -0.71
CA ARG A 137 -9.84 6.12 0.32
C ARG A 137 -8.67 6.69 1.14
N VAL A 138 -7.72 7.35 0.47
CA VAL A 138 -6.60 8.02 1.16
C VAL A 138 -7.08 9.17 2.02
N VAL A 139 -7.99 10.02 1.50
CA VAL A 139 -8.55 11.16 2.23
C VAL A 139 -9.37 10.70 3.44
N ASP A 140 -10.18 9.64 3.28
CA ASP A 140 -10.92 9.03 4.40
C ASP A 140 -9.96 8.50 5.47
N ALA A 141 -8.93 7.77 5.07
CA ALA A 141 -7.91 7.26 5.99
C ALA A 141 -7.19 8.39 6.73
N ALA A 142 -6.83 9.48 6.05
CA ALA A 142 -6.24 10.67 6.67
C ALA A 142 -7.17 11.32 7.69
N THR A 143 -8.46 11.39 7.39
CA THR A 143 -9.48 11.89 8.30
C THR A 143 -9.60 10.99 9.54
N ARG A 144 -9.58 9.67 9.35
CA ARG A 144 -9.59 8.70 10.46
C ARG A 144 -8.35 8.84 11.35
N VAL A 145 -7.16 9.05 10.77
CA VAL A 145 -5.93 9.32 11.53
C VAL A 145 -6.10 10.54 12.42
N SER A 146 -6.59 11.66 11.87
CA SER A 146 -6.79 12.90 12.63
C SER A 146 -7.82 12.74 13.75
N THR A 147 -8.90 12.03 13.47
CA THR A 147 -9.98 11.75 14.44
C THR A 147 -9.48 10.86 15.57
N GLU A 148 -8.76 9.79 15.25
CA GLU A 148 -8.22 8.86 16.24
C GLU A 148 -7.16 9.52 17.12
N LEU A 149 -6.28 10.34 16.55
CA LEU A 149 -5.31 11.14 17.29
C LEU A 149 -6.00 12.05 18.30
N ARG A 150 -7.05 12.74 17.87
CA ARG A 150 -7.83 13.62 18.74
C ARG A 150 -8.48 12.83 19.86
N ALA A 151 -9.17 11.73 19.56
CA ALA A 151 -9.80 10.88 20.54
C ALA A 151 -8.79 10.32 21.57
N LEU A 152 -7.60 9.95 21.12
CA LEU A 152 -6.51 9.49 22.00
C LEU A 152 -6.09 10.59 22.99
N GLN A 153 -5.92 11.82 22.54
CA GLN A 153 -5.52 12.96 23.37
C GLN A 153 -6.62 13.36 24.35
N GLU A 154 -7.89 13.35 23.93
CA GLU A 154 -9.04 13.61 24.80
C GLU A 154 -9.17 12.54 25.90
N ALA A 155 -8.99 11.26 25.56
CA ALA A 155 -9.01 10.16 26.50
C ALA A 155 -7.89 10.27 27.57
N GLN A 156 -6.75 10.81 27.18
CA GLN A 156 -5.61 11.08 28.08
C GLN A 156 -5.76 12.41 28.84
N LYS A 157 -6.84 13.16 28.62
CA LYS A 157 -7.10 14.47 29.23
C LYS A 157 -5.95 15.47 29.01
N VAL A 158 -5.35 15.42 27.81
CA VAL A 158 -4.36 16.40 27.38
C VAL A 158 -5.04 17.77 27.29
N ASP A 159 -4.35 18.83 27.74
CA ASP A 159 -4.85 20.18 27.56
C ASP A 159 -4.87 20.52 26.04
N PRO A 160 -5.98 21.07 25.49
CA PRO A 160 -6.07 21.40 24.07
C PRO A 160 -4.94 22.25 23.49
N VAL A 161 -4.31 23.11 24.32
CA VAL A 161 -3.15 23.92 23.92
C VAL A 161 -1.93 23.05 23.58
N ASN A 162 -1.90 21.83 24.12
CA ASN A 162 -0.79 20.87 23.93
C ASN A 162 -1.15 19.76 22.92
N TYR A 163 -2.22 19.91 22.13
CA TYR A 163 -2.58 18.89 21.17
C TYR A 163 -1.56 18.84 20.02
N ILE A 164 -1.12 17.62 19.76
CA ILE A 164 -0.47 17.26 18.49
C ILE A 164 -1.51 17.38 17.40
N SER A 165 -1.16 18.00 16.29
CA SER A 165 -1.99 18.12 15.10
C SER A 165 -1.42 17.28 13.95
N THR A 166 -2.18 17.13 12.88
CA THR A 166 -1.74 16.40 11.69
C THR A 166 -1.99 17.22 10.44
N ARG A 167 -1.13 17.03 9.43
CA ARG A 167 -1.25 17.66 8.13
C ARG A 167 -0.88 16.69 7.01
N MET A 168 -1.68 16.65 5.96
CA MET A 168 -1.34 15.90 4.75
C MET A 168 -0.22 16.60 3.96
N SER A 169 0.72 15.81 3.45
CA SER A 169 1.81 16.28 2.58
C SER A 169 2.08 15.23 1.48
N PRO A 170 1.80 15.50 0.21
CA PRO A 170 1.10 16.70 -0.30
C PRO A 170 -0.37 16.78 0.15
N ALA A 171 -0.95 17.97 0.07
CA ALA A 171 -2.36 18.18 0.42
C ALA A 171 -3.33 17.40 -0.50
N GLU A 172 -2.93 17.21 -1.75
CA GLU A 172 -3.60 16.34 -2.71
C GLU A 172 -2.82 15.03 -2.85
N PRO A 173 -3.44 13.85 -2.66
CA PRO A 173 -2.77 12.58 -2.79
C PRO A 173 -2.18 12.37 -4.19
N ARG A 174 -1.05 11.71 -4.27
CA ARG A 174 -0.47 11.31 -5.56
C ARG A 174 -1.11 10.01 -6.01
N VAL A 175 -1.80 10.05 -7.14
CA VAL A 175 -2.43 8.88 -7.75
C VAL A 175 -1.57 8.39 -8.91
N ALA A 176 -1.30 7.09 -8.96
CA ALA A 176 -0.57 6.43 -10.03
C ALA A 176 -1.36 5.24 -10.55
N GLU A 177 -1.48 5.15 -11.87
CA GLU A 177 -2.03 3.97 -12.52
C GLU A 177 -1.01 2.83 -12.49
N ILE A 178 -1.45 1.66 -12.03
CA ILE A 178 -0.65 0.43 -12.04
C ILE A 178 -1.25 -0.52 -13.05
N THR A 179 -0.59 -0.62 -14.19
CA THR A 179 -1.01 -1.51 -15.26
C THR A 179 -0.28 -2.84 -15.15
N PRO A 180 -0.99 -3.98 -15.11
CA PRO A 180 -0.36 -5.29 -15.13
C PRO A 180 0.51 -5.47 -16.37
N SER A 181 1.68 -6.07 -16.20
CA SER A 181 2.53 -6.39 -17.34
C SER A 181 1.92 -7.52 -18.17
N ARG A 182 1.33 -7.19 -19.30
CA ARG A 182 0.72 -8.15 -20.25
C ARG A 182 1.71 -9.24 -20.69
N VAL A 183 2.98 -8.88 -20.83
CA VAL A 183 4.04 -9.83 -21.21
C VAL A 183 4.28 -10.86 -20.10
N ARG A 184 4.32 -10.43 -18.83
CA ARG A 184 4.47 -11.36 -17.70
C ARG A 184 3.24 -12.23 -17.52
N ALA A 185 2.03 -11.66 -17.64
CA ALA A 185 0.78 -12.40 -17.56
C ALA A 185 0.69 -13.48 -18.63
N ALA A 186 1.03 -13.15 -19.90
CA ALA A 186 1.07 -14.12 -20.98
C ALA A 186 2.14 -15.21 -20.76
N GLY A 187 3.33 -14.84 -20.25
CA GLY A 187 4.42 -15.79 -20.01
C GLY A 187 4.17 -16.76 -18.85
N MET A 188 3.31 -16.41 -17.88
CA MET A 188 2.90 -17.32 -16.81
C MET A 188 1.75 -18.28 -17.21
N ALA A 189 1.06 -17.99 -18.30
CA ALA A 189 -0.06 -18.82 -18.81
C ALA A 189 0.41 -19.87 -19.83
N LEU A 190 1.65 -19.81 -20.28
CA LEU A 190 2.29 -20.76 -21.22
C LEU A 190 3.19 -21.76 -20.49
#